data_b3a6aba0d0401a69ae063d938a5b54e8
#
_entry.id   b3a6aba0d0401a69ae063d938a5b54e8
#
_cell.length_a   1.000
_cell.length_b   1.000
_cell.length_c   1.000
_cell.angle_alpha   90.00
_cell.angle_beta   90.00
_cell.angle_gamma   90.00
#
_symmetry.space_group_name_H-M   'P 1'
#
loop_
_entity.id
_entity.type
_entity.pdbx_description
1 polymer ?
#
loop_
_entity_poly.entity_id
_entity_poly.type
_entity_poly.pdbx_seq_one_letter_code
_entity_poly.pdbx_strand_id
1 'polypeptide(L)'
;MVQTLKSVILTPSQKTKVAEMPHSLHRIFFSIRVVVGVNSWYPSKISFEYPSFASFYLLAGSERYFEMHGEDIFQGDIWVKNESTISLWYAVSEILR
;
A
#
# COMPACT_ATOMS: atom_id res chain seq x y z
N MET A 1 7.83 4.34 -19.39
CA MET A 1 7.86 4.28 -17.91
C MET A 1 6.94 5.33 -17.32
N VAL A 2 6.09 4.91 -16.41
CA VAL A 2 5.16 5.82 -15.73
C VAL A 2 5.36 5.69 -14.22
N GLN A 3 5.61 6.82 -13.57
CA GLN A 3 5.73 6.87 -12.11
C GLN A 3 4.50 7.56 -11.54
N THR A 4 3.87 6.94 -10.56
CA THR A 4 2.70 7.48 -9.89
C THR A 4 2.98 7.67 -8.40
N LEU A 5 2.62 8.84 -7.89
CA LEU A 5 2.69 9.19 -6.47
C LEU A 5 1.29 9.52 -5.98
N LYS A 6 0.90 8.96 -4.85
CA LYS A 6 -0.46 9.14 -4.33
C LYS A 6 -0.43 9.21 -2.81
N SER A 7 -1.24 10.09 -2.25
CA SER A 7 -1.45 10.17 -0.80
C SER A 7 -2.92 9.94 -0.50
N VAL A 8 -3.20 9.23 0.58
CA VAL A 8 -4.56 8.98 1.01
C VAL A 8 -4.62 8.93 2.53
N ILE A 9 -5.73 9.46 3.07
CA ILE A 9 -6.02 9.38 4.50
C ILE A 9 -7.20 8.45 4.67
N LEU A 10 -7.05 7.43 5.51
CA LEU A 10 -8.11 6.47 5.80
C LEU A 10 -8.53 6.60 7.27
N THR A 11 -9.83 6.70 7.48
CA THR A 11 -10.42 6.64 8.82
C THR A 11 -10.44 5.19 9.31
N PRO A 12 -10.68 4.95 10.61
CA PRO A 12 -10.74 3.57 11.12
C PRO A 12 -11.72 2.70 10.34
N SER A 13 -11.28 1.49 10.02
CA SER A 13 -12.01 0.46 9.25
C SER A 13 -12.22 0.77 7.78
N GLN A 14 -11.77 1.92 7.29
CA GLN A 14 -11.90 2.28 5.88
C GLN A 14 -10.90 1.48 5.03
N LYS A 15 -11.36 1.02 3.87
CA LYS A 15 -10.55 0.28 2.89
C LYS A 15 -10.61 0.98 1.55
N THR A 16 -9.48 1.08 0.86
CA THR A 16 -9.42 1.67 -0.46
C THR A 16 -8.43 0.94 -1.35
N LYS A 17 -8.63 1.03 -2.66
CA LYS A 17 -7.68 0.55 -3.65
C LYS A 17 -6.62 1.63 -3.85
N VAL A 18 -5.36 1.27 -3.62
CA VAL A 18 -4.24 2.22 -3.75
C VAL A 18 -3.45 2.02 -5.02
N ALA A 19 -3.59 0.87 -5.68
CA ALA A 19 -2.94 0.61 -6.97
C ALA A 19 -3.85 -0.30 -7.78
N GLU A 20 -3.99 0.01 -9.08
CA GLU A 20 -4.81 -0.76 -9.99
C GLU A 20 -3.96 -1.69 -10.82
N MET A 21 -4.58 -2.76 -11.32
CA MET A 21 -3.93 -3.69 -12.23
C MET A 21 -3.50 -2.95 -13.49
N PRO A 22 -2.22 -2.98 -13.85
CA PRO A 22 -1.78 -2.37 -15.11
C PRO A 22 -2.37 -3.14 -16.30
N HIS A 23 -2.92 -2.41 -17.28
CA HIS A 23 -3.47 -3.04 -18.47
C HIS A 23 -2.40 -3.41 -19.50
N SER A 24 -1.80 -2.40 -20.12
CA SER A 24 -0.75 -2.59 -21.11
C SER A 24 0.66 -2.40 -20.53
N LEU A 25 0.75 -2.12 -19.25
CA LEU A 25 2.00 -1.86 -18.54
C LEU A 25 2.21 -2.92 -17.47
N HIS A 26 3.45 -3.03 -17.03
CA HIS A 26 3.88 -3.98 -16.03
C HIS A 26 4.41 -3.21 -14.82
N ARG A 27 3.97 -3.59 -13.61
CA ARG A 27 4.47 -2.94 -12.40
C ARG A 27 5.84 -3.49 -12.06
N ILE A 28 6.82 -2.61 -11.90
CA ILE A 28 8.19 -2.98 -11.56
C ILE A 28 8.62 -2.45 -10.19
N PHE A 29 7.84 -1.55 -9.60
CA PHE A 29 8.11 -0.98 -8.28
C PHE A 29 6.81 -0.61 -7.61
N PHE A 30 6.72 -0.90 -6.33
CA PHE A 30 5.62 -0.46 -5.47
C PHE A 30 6.16 -0.18 -4.08
N SER A 31 5.74 0.92 -3.49
CA SER A 31 6.05 1.22 -2.10
C SER A 31 4.85 1.85 -1.41
N ILE A 32 4.74 1.62 -0.12
CA ILE A 32 3.74 2.26 0.72
C ILE A 32 4.39 2.64 2.04
N ARG A 33 4.12 3.86 2.48
CA ARG A 33 4.57 4.39 3.75
C ARG A 33 3.37 4.78 4.57
N VAL A 34 3.35 4.37 5.84
CA VAL A 34 2.32 4.76 6.80
C VAL A 34 2.97 5.69 7.82
N VAL A 35 2.47 6.90 7.93
CA VAL A 35 3.00 7.90 8.86
C VAL A 35 1.97 8.17 9.95
N VAL A 36 2.42 8.09 11.19
CA VAL A 36 1.60 8.35 12.37
C VAL A 36 2.35 9.34 13.24
N GLY A 37 1.66 10.36 13.69
CA GLY A 37 2.28 11.41 14.50
C GLY A 37 2.59 11.01 15.94
N VAL A 38 2.38 9.75 16.32
CA VAL A 38 2.58 9.26 17.69
C VAL A 38 3.33 7.94 17.65
N ASN A 39 4.06 7.66 18.72
CA ASN A 39 4.84 6.44 18.84
C ASN A 39 3.98 5.31 19.41
N SER A 40 3.18 4.68 18.57
CA SER A 40 2.28 3.60 18.94
C SER A 40 2.11 2.63 17.77
N TRP A 41 1.51 1.47 18.02
CA TRP A 41 1.32 0.44 17.02
C TRP A 41 -0.08 0.52 16.43
N TYR A 42 -0.17 0.88 15.15
CA TYR A 42 -1.44 1.02 14.43
C TYR A 42 -1.39 0.13 13.20
N PRO A 43 -2.13 -1.00 13.19
CA PRO A 43 -2.04 -1.94 12.08
C PRO A 43 -2.82 -1.47 10.86
N SER A 44 -2.25 -1.76 9.70
CA SER A 44 -2.92 -1.62 8.40
C SER A 44 -2.79 -2.94 7.66
N LYS A 45 -3.85 -3.35 6.99
CA LYS A 45 -3.85 -4.58 6.19
C LYS A 45 -3.65 -4.25 4.73
N ILE A 46 -2.58 -4.78 4.17
CA ILE A 46 -2.26 -4.65 2.75
C ILE A 46 -2.71 -5.94 2.07
N SER A 47 -3.56 -5.83 1.06
CA SER A 47 -4.09 -6.98 0.32
C SER A 47 -3.84 -6.82 -1.16
N PHE A 48 -3.54 -7.93 -1.83
CA PHE A 48 -3.30 -7.93 -3.27
C PHE A 48 -3.89 -9.21 -3.90
N GLU A 49 -4.31 -9.08 -5.15
CA GLU A 49 -5.03 -10.15 -5.84
C GLU A 49 -4.09 -11.10 -6.58
N TYR A 50 -2.94 -10.63 -7.02
CA TYR A 50 -2.07 -11.41 -7.89
C TYR A 50 -0.61 -11.33 -7.39
N PRO A 51 0.15 -12.44 -7.40
CA PRO A 51 -0.10 -13.73 -8.05
C PRO A 51 -1.05 -14.67 -7.31
N SER A 52 -1.32 -14.43 -6.07
CA SER A 52 -2.31 -15.19 -5.31
C SER A 52 -2.89 -14.29 -4.24
N PHE A 53 -4.16 -14.47 -3.94
CA PHE A 53 -4.81 -13.68 -2.89
C PHE A 53 -4.00 -13.76 -1.61
N ALA A 54 -3.35 -12.68 -1.27
CA ALA A 54 -2.50 -12.61 -0.10
C ALA A 54 -2.70 -11.29 0.61
N SER A 55 -2.41 -11.28 1.89
CA SER A 55 -2.44 -10.07 2.68
C SER A 55 -1.42 -10.15 3.80
N PHE A 56 -0.99 -8.99 4.28
CA PHE A 56 -0.10 -8.88 5.43
C PHE A 56 -0.42 -7.61 6.18
N TYR A 57 0.02 -7.52 7.43
CA TYR A 57 -0.17 -6.34 8.25
C TYR A 57 1.09 -5.50 8.26
N LEU A 58 0.92 -4.21 8.00
CA LEU A 58 1.95 -3.21 8.15
C LEU A 58 1.68 -2.49 9.47
N LEU A 59 2.56 -2.69 10.45
CA LEU A 59 2.41 -2.09 11.77
C LEU A 59 3.09 -0.73 11.77
N ALA A 60 2.30 0.32 11.97
CA ALA A 60 2.83 1.68 12.01
C ALA A 60 3.14 2.07 13.44
N GLY A 61 4.44 2.30 13.71
CA GLY A 61 4.87 3.05 14.86
C GLY A 61 4.89 4.53 14.46
N SER A 62 6.00 5.21 14.61
CA SER A 62 6.15 6.58 14.09
C SER A 62 6.13 6.60 12.57
N GLU A 63 6.69 5.56 11.95
CA GLU A 63 6.70 5.38 10.50
C GLU A 63 6.92 3.92 10.16
N ARG A 64 6.21 3.43 9.13
CA ARG A 64 6.41 2.10 8.58
C ARG A 64 6.41 2.17 7.06
N TYR A 65 7.21 1.31 6.46
CA TYR A 65 7.49 1.35 5.05
C TYR A 65 7.57 -0.07 4.48
N PHE A 66 6.95 -0.27 3.33
CA PHE A 66 7.02 -1.54 2.59
C PHE A 66 7.33 -1.24 1.14
N GLU A 67 8.21 -2.05 0.53
CA GLU A 67 8.69 -1.82 -0.82
C GLU A 67 8.89 -3.14 -1.55
N MET A 68 8.51 -3.17 -2.83
CA MET A 68 8.72 -4.30 -3.72
C MET A 68 9.37 -3.84 -5.01
N HIS A 69 10.27 -4.65 -5.55
CA HIS A 69 10.96 -4.37 -6.80
C HIS A 69 10.96 -5.59 -7.70
N GLY A 70 11.21 -5.38 -9.01
CA GLY A 70 11.47 -6.42 -9.96
C GLY A 70 10.25 -6.83 -10.76
N GLU A 71 10.45 -7.83 -11.63
CA GLU A 71 9.42 -8.25 -12.57
C GLU A 71 8.40 -9.20 -11.95
N ASP A 72 8.73 -9.81 -10.82
CA ASP A 72 7.86 -10.80 -10.16
C ASP A 72 7.05 -10.19 -9.01
N ILE A 73 6.90 -8.87 -8.97
CA ILE A 73 6.11 -8.21 -7.95
C ILE A 73 4.61 -8.31 -8.28
N PHE A 74 3.79 -7.92 -7.34
CA PHE A 74 2.33 -8.00 -7.46
C PHE A 74 1.82 -7.16 -8.62
N GLN A 75 1.13 -7.77 -9.57
CA GLN A 75 0.62 -7.12 -10.76
C GLN A 75 -0.87 -6.78 -10.68
N GLY A 76 -1.59 -7.39 -9.76
CA GLY A 76 -3.00 -7.12 -9.57
C GLY A 76 -3.29 -5.85 -8.79
N ASP A 77 -4.54 -5.66 -8.46
CA ASP A 77 -4.97 -4.54 -7.62
C ASP A 77 -4.41 -4.71 -6.20
N ILE A 78 -4.06 -3.59 -5.60
CA ILE A 78 -3.54 -3.54 -4.23
C ILE A 78 -4.47 -2.67 -3.39
N TRP A 79 -4.88 -3.21 -2.25
CA TRP A 79 -5.81 -2.58 -1.34
C TRP A 79 -5.17 -2.33 0.01
N VAL A 80 -5.60 -1.26 0.68
CA VAL A 80 -5.17 -0.96 2.04
C VAL A 80 -6.41 -0.76 2.89
N LYS A 81 -6.42 -1.38 4.08
CA LYS A 81 -7.46 -1.17 5.08
C LYS A 81 -6.83 -0.68 6.37
N ASN A 82 -7.39 0.37 6.91
CA ASN A 82 -6.97 0.88 8.21
C ASN A 82 -7.62 0.03 9.31
N GLU A 83 -6.84 -0.85 9.93
CA GLU A 83 -7.31 -1.72 11.01
C GLU A 83 -7.07 -1.09 12.39
N SER A 84 -6.77 0.19 12.44
CA SER A 84 -6.49 0.90 13.69
C SER A 84 -7.73 1.66 14.20
N THR A 85 -7.55 2.32 15.33
CA THR A 85 -8.60 3.14 15.96
C THR A 85 -8.45 4.63 15.67
N ILE A 86 -7.44 5.00 14.88
CA ILE A 86 -7.21 6.41 14.49
C ILE A 86 -7.08 6.50 12.98
N SER A 87 -7.23 7.72 12.45
CA SER A 87 -6.97 7.96 11.02
C SER A 87 -5.48 7.84 10.74
N LEU A 88 -5.13 7.21 9.62
CA LEU A 88 -3.75 7.01 9.19
C LEU A 88 -3.54 7.64 7.82
N TRP A 89 -2.34 8.16 7.60
CA TRP A 89 -1.92 8.74 6.34
C TRP A 89 -0.98 7.78 5.62
N TYR A 90 -1.27 7.54 4.34
CA TYR A 90 -0.51 6.62 3.50
C TYR A 90 0.06 7.38 2.31
N ALA A 91 1.34 7.15 2.05
CA ALA A 91 1.98 7.62 0.83
C ALA A 91 2.34 6.40 -0.02
N VAL A 92 1.85 6.39 -1.25
CA VAL A 92 1.99 5.25 -2.16
C VAL A 92 2.75 5.70 -3.40
N SER A 93 3.70 4.89 -3.84
CA SER A 93 4.46 5.14 -5.05
C SER A 93 4.54 3.85 -5.87
N GLU A 94 4.40 3.96 -7.19
CA GLU A 94 4.61 2.83 -8.08
C GLU A 94 5.25 3.28 -9.38
N ILE A 95 5.95 2.35 -10.04
CA ILE A 95 6.52 2.56 -11.37
C ILE A 95 5.98 1.46 -12.28
N LEU A 96 5.42 1.88 -13.39
CA LEU A 96 4.90 1.00 -14.44
C LEU A 96 5.78 1.10 -15.68
N ARG A 97 5.98 -0.01 -16.34
CA ARG A 97 6.88 -0.07 -17.50
C ARG A 97 6.24 -0.78 -18.69
#